data_fc7d098c7b71dc1ec5557a55b4956cae
#
_entry.id   fc7d098c7b71dc1ec5557a55b4956cae
#
_cell.length_a   1.000
_cell.length_b   1.000
_cell.length_c   1.000
_cell.angle_alpha   90.00
_cell.angle_beta   90.00
_cell.angle_gamma   90.00
#
_symmetry.space_group_name_H-M   'P 1'
#
loop_
_entity.id
_entity.type
_entity.pdbx_description
1 polymer ?
#
loop_
_entity_poly.entity_id
_entity_poly.type
_entity_poly.pdbx_seq_one_letter_code
_entity_poly.pdbx_strand_id
1 'polypeptide(L)'
;MSSVLNKDYDVIIIGGGVTGAGTARDCAMRGLRVLLVEKYDFSNGATGRNHGLLHSGARYAVTDPESASECIKENMILRRIAHHCIEATDGLFITLPEDDIQYQKTFVESCQEAGISANIISPEEARRIEPSVNPDLIGAVRVPDASVDPFHLTTANILDARRHGADILTYQQVVGLVLNNGRVEGVRLRNNHTGEENEVHCRIVINAAGIWGHDIVKMADVKINMFPAKGTLLIFGHRVNNMVINRCRKPANADILVPDDAVCVIGTTSDRVSYDTIDNLKITQEEVDVLIKEGEKLAPSLATTRILRAYAGVRPLVAADNDPSGRSISRGIICLDHEKRDGLAGLITITGGKMMTYRLMAEVATDLACKKLDIEAVCQT
;
A
#
# COMPACT_ATOMS: atom_id res chain seq x y z
N MET A 1 28.82 5.08 -8.15
CA MET A 1 28.45 3.92 -7.33
C MET A 1 29.45 3.66 -6.22
N SER A 2 30.75 3.54 -6.50
CA SER A 2 31.78 3.32 -5.45
C SER A 2 31.79 4.38 -4.33
N SER A 3 31.50 5.64 -4.62
CA SER A 3 31.44 6.71 -3.62
C SER A 3 30.25 6.61 -2.67
N VAL A 4 29.14 6.01 -3.08
CA VAL A 4 27.95 5.78 -2.25
C VAL A 4 28.16 4.59 -1.31
N LEU A 5 28.76 3.52 -1.81
CA LEU A 5 28.97 2.29 -1.03
C LEU A 5 30.04 2.44 0.08
N ASN A 6 30.87 3.49 0.02
CA ASN A 6 31.92 3.77 1.00
C ASN A 6 31.53 4.85 2.04
N LYS A 7 30.24 5.22 2.12
CA LYS A 7 29.75 6.17 3.12
C LYS A 7 29.22 5.44 4.35
N ASP A 8 29.31 6.09 5.50
CA ASP A 8 28.57 5.69 6.71
C ASP A 8 27.20 6.34 6.71
N TYR A 9 26.17 5.55 6.91
CA TYR A 9 24.79 6.00 6.97
C TYR A 9 24.24 5.96 8.40
N ASP A 10 23.31 6.85 8.69
CA ASP A 10 22.52 6.74 9.92
C ASP A 10 21.45 5.66 9.74
N VAL A 11 20.82 5.63 8.54
CA VAL A 11 19.75 4.69 8.23
C VAL A 11 19.95 4.09 6.83
N ILE A 12 19.83 2.75 6.73
CA ILE A 12 19.64 2.04 5.46
C ILE A 12 18.20 1.54 5.40
N ILE A 13 17.50 1.85 4.31
CA ILE A 13 16.11 1.46 4.06
C ILE A 13 16.09 0.39 2.97
N ILE A 14 15.49 -0.77 3.26
CA ILE A 14 15.37 -1.90 2.34
C ILE A 14 13.97 -1.89 1.71
N GLY A 15 13.90 -1.68 0.39
CA GLY A 15 12.68 -1.72 -0.40
C GLY A 15 12.27 -0.37 -1.00
N GLY A 16 12.10 -0.33 -2.32
CA GLY A 16 11.74 0.85 -3.12
C GLY A 16 10.25 0.93 -3.46
N GLY A 17 9.37 0.35 -2.63
CA GLY A 17 7.93 0.63 -2.66
C GLY A 17 7.61 1.97 -2.03
N VAL A 18 6.33 2.40 -2.08
CA VAL A 18 5.91 3.70 -1.56
C VAL A 18 6.23 3.89 -0.07
N THR A 19 6.18 2.82 0.75
CA THR A 19 6.55 2.86 2.16
C THR A 19 8.03 3.19 2.34
N GLY A 20 8.93 2.48 1.65
CA GLY A 20 10.36 2.75 1.74
C GLY A 20 10.74 4.11 1.14
N ALA A 21 10.11 4.51 0.04
CA ALA A 21 10.30 5.83 -0.57
C ALA A 21 9.87 6.97 0.38
N GLY A 22 8.70 6.82 1.03
CA GLY A 22 8.24 7.77 2.05
C GLY A 22 9.15 7.82 3.27
N THR A 23 9.61 6.66 3.74
CA THR A 23 10.55 6.56 4.87
C THR A 23 11.88 7.23 4.53
N ALA A 24 12.40 7.02 3.31
CA ALA A 24 13.64 7.67 2.87
C ALA A 24 13.48 9.20 2.82
N ARG A 25 12.34 9.67 2.33
CA ARG A 25 12.00 11.10 2.31
C ARG A 25 11.94 11.68 3.72
N ASP A 26 11.18 11.07 4.61
CA ASP A 26 11.00 11.59 5.97
C ASP A 26 12.30 11.56 6.78
N CYS A 27 13.08 10.48 6.70
CA CYS A 27 14.41 10.40 7.30
C CYS A 27 15.34 11.50 6.77
N ALA A 28 15.39 11.71 5.45
CA ALA A 28 16.27 12.72 4.84
C ALA A 28 15.85 14.15 5.20
N MET A 29 14.54 14.45 5.22
CA MET A 29 14.01 15.75 5.64
C MET A 29 14.31 16.05 7.12
N ARG A 30 14.44 15.01 7.95
CA ARG A 30 14.89 15.16 9.36
C ARG A 30 16.41 15.21 9.52
N GLY A 31 17.17 15.30 8.41
CA GLY A 31 18.63 15.47 8.42
C GLY A 31 19.44 14.20 8.62
N LEU A 32 18.84 13.03 8.55
CA LEU A 32 19.56 11.75 8.62
C LEU A 32 20.31 11.47 7.31
N ARG A 33 21.47 10.83 7.39
CA ARG A 33 22.18 10.28 6.24
C ARG A 33 21.53 8.96 5.85
N VAL A 34 20.86 8.94 4.70
CA VAL A 34 20.00 7.84 4.26
C VAL A 34 20.52 7.16 3.02
N LEU A 35 20.51 5.82 3.02
CA LEU A 35 20.60 5.01 1.81
C LEU A 35 19.31 4.19 1.66
N LEU A 36 18.63 4.30 0.52
CA LEU A 36 17.59 3.37 0.13
C LEU A 36 18.14 2.39 -0.90
N VAL A 37 17.88 1.09 -0.69
CA VAL A 37 18.26 0.01 -1.61
C VAL A 37 17.03 -0.75 -2.08
N GLU A 38 16.95 -0.99 -3.40
CA GLU A 38 15.86 -1.75 -4.04
C GLU A 38 16.43 -2.86 -4.92
N LYS A 39 15.85 -4.05 -4.78
CA LYS A 39 16.26 -5.26 -5.51
C LYS A 39 16.11 -5.13 -7.04
N TYR A 40 15.08 -4.44 -7.48
CA TYR A 40 14.75 -4.20 -8.90
C TYR A 40 14.57 -2.70 -9.17
N ASP A 41 13.51 -2.33 -9.88
CA ASP A 41 13.08 -0.96 -10.03
C ASP A 41 12.02 -0.61 -8.97
N PHE A 42 11.72 0.68 -8.80
CA PHE A 42 10.74 1.15 -7.83
C PHE A 42 9.33 0.58 -8.12
N SER A 43 8.53 0.47 -7.06
CA SER A 43 7.13 0.03 -7.15
C SER A 43 6.92 -1.39 -7.68
N ASN A 44 7.94 -2.24 -7.72
CA ASN A 44 7.82 -3.59 -8.27
C ASN A 44 6.94 -4.55 -7.44
N GLY A 45 6.73 -4.24 -6.15
CA GLY A 45 5.88 -5.01 -5.24
C GLY A 45 4.40 -4.59 -5.26
N ALA A 46 3.74 -4.67 -4.11
CA ALA A 46 2.33 -4.30 -3.93
C ALA A 46 2.02 -2.86 -4.35
N THR A 47 2.99 -1.95 -4.28
CA THR A 47 2.85 -0.55 -4.69
C THR A 47 2.44 -0.39 -6.15
N GLY A 48 3.06 -1.10 -7.09
CA GLY A 48 2.70 -1.06 -8.50
C GLY A 48 1.68 -2.13 -8.92
N ARG A 49 1.09 -2.86 -7.95
CA ARG A 49 0.17 -3.97 -8.21
C ARG A 49 -1.13 -3.83 -7.43
N ASN A 50 -1.67 -2.63 -7.40
CA ASN A 50 -2.97 -2.28 -6.81
C ASN A 50 -3.82 -1.51 -7.84
N HIS A 51 -5.01 -1.12 -7.47
CA HIS A 51 -5.96 -0.41 -8.37
C HIS A 51 -5.83 1.12 -8.34
N GLY A 52 -4.83 1.69 -7.67
CA GLY A 52 -4.67 3.14 -7.62
C GLY A 52 -5.76 3.90 -6.86
N LEU A 53 -6.40 3.29 -5.87
CA LEU A 53 -7.43 3.96 -5.08
C LEU A 53 -6.84 4.72 -3.90
N LEU A 54 -7.09 6.02 -3.84
CA LEU A 54 -6.92 6.84 -2.64
C LEU A 54 -8.19 6.73 -1.79
N HIS A 55 -8.23 5.74 -0.91
CA HIS A 55 -9.39 5.49 -0.05
C HIS A 55 -9.72 6.67 0.87
N SER A 56 -11.01 7.00 0.98
CA SER A 56 -11.52 7.82 2.09
C SER A 56 -11.55 7.05 3.41
N GLY A 57 -11.50 5.73 3.36
CA GLY A 57 -11.71 4.84 4.50
C GLY A 57 -13.12 4.27 4.60
N ALA A 58 -14.07 4.78 3.82
CA ALA A 58 -15.49 4.38 3.88
C ALA A 58 -15.70 2.87 3.81
N ARG A 59 -14.93 2.16 2.96
CA ARG A 59 -14.99 0.69 2.85
C ARG A 59 -14.72 -0.04 4.17
N TYR A 60 -14.01 0.59 5.10
CA TYR A 60 -13.62 0.00 6.39
C TYR A 60 -14.49 0.49 7.55
N ALA A 61 -15.27 1.55 7.36
CA ALA A 61 -15.96 2.25 8.44
C ALA A 61 -16.80 1.34 9.35
N VAL A 62 -17.51 0.35 8.77
CA VAL A 62 -18.35 -0.59 9.52
C VAL A 62 -17.54 -1.70 10.21
N THR A 63 -16.42 -2.12 9.64
CA THR A 63 -15.69 -3.33 10.09
C THR A 63 -14.38 -3.04 10.81
N ASP A 64 -13.79 -1.88 10.58
CA ASP A 64 -12.48 -1.45 11.11
C ASP A 64 -12.45 0.09 11.19
N PRO A 65 -13.18 0.70 12.17
CA PRO A 65 -13.33 2.16 12.30
C PRO A 65 -12.00 2.89 12.51
N GLU A 66 -11.03 2.27 13.17
CA GLU A 66 -9.70 2.84 13.39
C GLU A 66 -8.97 3.00 12.05
N SER A 67 -8.90 1.95 11.24
CA SER A 67 -8.35 2.03 9.88
C SER A 67 -9.11 3.02 8.99
N ALA A 68 -10.41 3.18 9.17
CA ALA A 68 -11.21 4.15 8.42
C ALA A 68 -10.79 5.58 8.78
N SER A 69 -10.65 5.88 10.07
CA SER A 69 -10.22 7.19 10.57
C SER A 69 -8.78 7.54 10.16
N GLU A 70 -7.86 6.57 10.18
CA GLU A 70 -6.50 6.77 9.65
C GLU A 70 -6.54 7.10 8.15
N CYS A 71 -7.35 6.36 7.38
CA CYS A 71 -7.47 6.55 5.95
C CYS A 71 -7.94 7.95 5.58
N ILE A 72 -9.00 8.47 6.20
CA ILE A 72 -9.49 9.81 5.84
C ILE A 72 -8.49 10.91 6.20
N LYS A 73 -7.79 10.80 7.31
CA LYS A 73 -6.75 11.75 7.70
C LYS A 73 -5.63 11.79 6.66
N GLU A 74 -5.09 10.64 6.29
CA GLU A 74 -4.03 10.55 5.29
C GLU A 74 -4.52 10.93 3.88
N ASN A 75 -5.75 10.59 3.49
CA ASN A 75 -6.37 11.03 2.24
C ASN A 75 -6.35 12.57 2.13
N MET A 76 -6.79 13.27 3.17
CA MET A 76 -6.83 14.73 3.19
C MET A 76 -5.43 15.37 3.18
N ILE A 77 -4.43 14.71 3.82
CA ILE A 77 -3.04 15.15 3.75
C ILE A 77 -2.50 14.98 2.34
N LEU A 78 -2.66 13.78 1.74
CA LEU A 78 -2.12 13.46 0.42
C LEU A 78 -2.73 14.33 -0.69
N ARG A 79 -4.02 14.65 -0.62
CA ARG A 79 -4.66 15.59 -1.55
C ARG A 79 -3.97 16.96 -1.56
N ARG A 80 -3.34 17.34 -0.46
CA ARG A 80 -2.63 18.62 -0.32
C ARG A 80 -1.17 18.51 -0.76
N ILE A 81 -0.44 17.49 -0.31
CA ILE A 81 1.01 17.37 -0.54
C ILE A 81 1.38 16.61 -1.81
N ALA A 82 0.48 15.78 -2.34
CA ALA A 82 0.69 14.92 -3.51
C ALA A 82 -0.39 15.12 -4.59
N HIS A 83 -0.99 16.31 -4.68
CA HIS A 83 -2.08 16.64 -5.61
C HIS A 83 -1.75 16.32 -7.07
N HIS A 84 -0.48 16.40 -7.46
CA HIS A 84 0.02 16.11 -8.81
C HIS A 84 -0.03 14.61 -9.17
N CYS A 85 -0.26 13.73 -8.20
CA CYS A 85 -0.43 12.29 -8.39
C CYS A 85 -1.88 11.85 -8.19
N ILE A 86 -2.81 12.76 -7.89
CA ILE A 86 -4.17 12.44 -7.46
C ILE A 86 -5.19 13.10 -8.38
N GLU A 87 -6.13 12.32 -8.86
CA GLU A 87 -7.34 12.81 -9.51
C GLU A 87 -8.50 12.77 -8.51
N ALA A 88 -9.14 13.92 -8.28
CA ALA A 88 -10.24 14.09 -7.32
C ALA A 88 -11.57 13.60 -7.93
N THR A 89 -11.70 12.29 -8.09
CA THR A 89 -12.84 11.63 -8.75
C THR A 89 -14.08 11.54 -7.88
N ASP A 90 -13.94 11.65 -6.56
CA ASP A 90 -14.91 11.14 -5.58
C ASP A 90 -15.22 9.65 -5.77
N GLY A 91 -16.10 9.10 -4.94
CA GLY A 91 -16.52 7.71 -5.02
C GLY A 91 -18.02 7.54 -4.77
N LEU A 92 -18.59 6.54 -5.41
CA LEU A 92 -19.95 6.08 -5.21
C LEU A 92 -19.95 4.68 -4.59
N PHE A 93 -20.68 4.50 -3.50
CA PHE A 93 -21.04 3.20 -2.97
C PHE A 93 -22.47 2.91 -3.40
N ILE A 94 -22.65 2.05 -4.41
CA ILE A 94 -23.96 1.74 -4.99
C ILE A 94 -24.60 0.52 -4.34
N THR A 95 -25.90 0.56 -4.17
CA THR A 95 -26.74 -0.57 -3.72
C THR A 95 -27.54 -1.08 -4.91
N LEU A 96 -27.41 -2.36 -5.22
CA LEU A 96 -28.18 -3.04 -6.27
C LEU A 96 -29.38 -3.78 -5.66
N PRO A 97 -30.36 -4.22 -6.47
CA PRO A 97 -31.56 -4.90 -5.96
C PRO A 97 -31.30 -6.15 -5.12
N GLU A 98 -30.18 -6.83 -5.33
CA GLU A 98 -29.77 -7.99 -4.54
C GLU A 98 -29.06 -7.64 -3.23
N ASP A 99 -28.72 -6.36 -3.01
CA ASP A 99 -28.06 -5.89 -1.77
C ASP A 99 -29.11 -5.41 -0.74
N ASP A 100 -28.71 -5.39 0.52
CA ASP A 100 -29.55 -4.85 1.59
C ASP A 100 -29.48 -3.31 1.63
N ILE A 101 -30.55 -2.64 1.21
CA ILE A 101 -30.64 -1.17 1.24
C ILE A 101 -30.49 -0.58 2.66
N GLN A 102 -30.87 -1.34 3.70
CA GLN A 102 -30.73 -0.88 5.09
C GLN A 102 -29.28 -0.77 5.52
N TYR A 103 -28.36 -1.47 4.83
CA TYR A 103 -26.93 -1.35 5.10
C TYR A 103 -26.42 0.09 4.87
N GLN A 104 -27.03 0.87 3.97
CA GLN A 104 -26.64 2.27 3.73
C GLN A 104 -26.69 3.12 4.98
N LYS A 105 -27.71 2.93 5.83
CA LYS A 105 -27.83 3.71 7.07
C LYS A 105 -26.65 3.44 8.00
N THR A 106 -26.40 2.16 8.30
CA THR A 106 -25.24 1.76 9.13
C THR A 106 -23.91 2.23 8.52
N PHE A 107 -23.77 2.12 7.20
CA PHE A 107 -22.57 2.57 6.48
C PHE A 107 -22.33 4.07 6.63
N VAL A 108 -23.36 4.90 6.45
CA VAL A 108 -23.25 6.36 6.58
C VAL A 108 -22.94 6.78 8.02
N GLU A 109 -23.65 6.20 9.00
CA GLU A 109 -23.41 6.45 10.43
C GLU A 109 -21.95 6.10 10.80
N SER A 110 -21.46 4.92 10.42
CA SER A 110 -20.07 4.51 10.67
C SER A 110 -19.05 5.41 9.94
N CYS A 111 -19.33 5.88 8.73
CA CYS A 111 -18.49 6.84 8.03
C CYS A 111 -18.39 8.16 8.80
N GLN A 112 -19.51 8.69 9.25
CA GLN A 112 -19.56 9.94 10.02
C GLN A 112 -18.77 9.83 11.34
N GLU A 113 -18.92 8.72 12.06
CA GLU A 113 -18.16 8.43 13.29
C GLU A 113 -16.65 8.38 13.03
N ALA A 114 -16.23 7.86 11.87
CA ALA A 114 -14.83 7.83 11.46
C ALA A 114 -14.32 9.17 10.89
N GLY A 115 -15.17 10.21 10.79
CA GLY A 115 -14.84 11.53 10.26
C GLY A 115 -14.87 11.61 8.73
N ILE A 116 -15.56 10.67 8.07
CA ILE A 116 -15.69 10.59 6.60
C ILE A 116 -17.02 11.25 6.18
N SER A 117 -16.95 12.22 5.27
CA SER A 117 -18.15 12.78 4.64
C SER A 117 -18.81 11.71 3.75
N ALA A 118 -20.00 11.28 4.13
CA ALA A 118 -20.80 10.30 3.39
C ALA A 118 -22.22 10.83 3.20
N ASN A 119 -22.65 10.97 1.94
CA ASN A 119 -23.92 11.58 1.60
C ASN A 119 -24.77 10.61 0.78
N ILE A 120 -25.96 10.27 1.27
CA ILE A 120 -26.94 9.51 0.49
C ILE A 120 -27.44 10.37 -0.64
N ILE A 121 -27.43 9.85 -1.85
CA ILE A 121 -27.96 10.50 -3.05
C ILE A 121 -28.99 9.59 -3.74
N SER A 122 -29.88 10.16 -4.51
CA SER A 122 -30.90 9.37 -5.23
C SER A 122 -30.26 8.58 -6.39
N PRO A 123 -30.90 7.48 -6.82
CA PRO A 123 -30.48 6.74 -8.00
C PRO A 123 -30.36 7.61 -9.26
N GLU A 124 -31.28 8.57 -9.43
CA GLU A 124 -31.27 9.52 -10.55
C GLU A 124 -30.03 10.43 -10.51
N GLU A 125 -29.72 10.94 -9.34
CA GLU A 125 -28.52 11.75 -9.14
C GLU A 125 -27.25 10.93 -9.39
N ALA A 126 -27.17 9.71 -8.87
CA ALA A 126 -26.02 8.83 -9.09
C ALA A 126 -25.78 8.60 -10.59
N ARG A 127 -26.84 8.27 -11.37
CA ARG A 127 -26.75 8.11 -12.84
C ARG A 127 -26.41 9.41 -13.57
N ARG A 128 -26.82 10.56 -13.04
CA ARG A 128 -26.49 11.85 -13.63
C ARG A 128 -25.02 12.21 -13.48
N ILE A 129 -24.42 11.95 -12.31
CA ILE A 129 -23.01 12.30 -12.03
C ILE A 129 -22.04 11.24 -12.53
N GLU A 130 -22.49 9.96 -12.60
CA GLU A 130 -21.71 8.84 -13.13
C GLU A 130 -22.59 8.01 -14.10
N PRO A 131 -22.64 8.40 -15.38
CA PRO A 131 -23.52 7.73 -16.36
C PRO A 131 -23.19 6.27 -16.65
N SER A 132 -21.98 5.82 -16.33
CA SER A 132 -21.56 4.42 -16.53
C SER A 132 -22.06 3.46 -15.45
N VAL A 133 -22.54 3.99 -14.33
CA VAL A 133 -22.99 3.17 -13.21
C VAL A 133 -24.16 2.28 -13.62
N ASN A 134 -24.26 1.12 -13.02
CA ASN A 134 -25.38 0.18 -13.27
C ASN A 134 -26.74 0.91 -13.14
N PRO A 135 -27.57 0.94 -14.19
CA PRO A 135 -28.85 1.66 -14.18
C PRO A 135 -29.87 1.10 -13.19
N ASP A 136 -29.73 -0.18 -12.79
CA ASP A 136 -30.64 -0.85 -11.86
C ASP A 136 -30.34 -0.54 -10.39
N LEU A 137 -29.38 0.34 -10.09
CA LEU A 137 -29.09 0.73 -8.71
C LEU A 137 -30.34 1.29 -8.02
N ILE A 138 -30.54 0.88 -6.76
CA ILE A 138 -31.68 1.29 -5.90
C ILE A 138 -31.28 2.34 -4.86
N GLY A 139 -29.97 2.64 -4.74
CA GLY A 139 -29.46 3.67 -3.85
C GLY A 139 -27.96 3.89 -4.06
N ALA A 140 -27.46 5.03 -3.61
CA ALA A 140 -26.04 5.34 -3.64
C ALA A 140 -25.61 6.24 -2.47
N VAL A 141 -24.34 6.12 -2.06
CA VAL A 141 -23.68 7.00 -1.10
C VAL A 141 -22.44 7.57 -1.75
N ARG A 142 -22.31 8.90 -1.78
CA ARG A 142 -21.12 9.61 -2.27
C ARG A 142 -20.13 9.84 -1.13
N VAL A 143 -18.85 9.56 -1.38
CA VAL A 143 -17.75 9.69 -0.41
C VAL A 143 -16.53 10.33 -1.08
N PRO A 144 -15.57 10.91 -0.31
CA PRO A 144 -14.38 11.55 -0.85
C PRO A 144 -13.25 10.55 -1.20
N ASP A 145 -13.55 9.50 -1.98
CA ASP A 145 -12.53 8.67 -2.60
C ASP A 145 -11.82 9.45 -3.73
N ALA A 146 -10.70 8.95 -4.22
CA ALA A 146 -10.01 9.51 -5.38
C ALA A 146 -9.18 8.42 -6.07
N SER A 147 -8.72 8.65 -7.29
CA SER A 147 -7.66 7.84 -7.86
C SER A 147 -6.29 8.46 -7.59
N VAL A 148 -5.26 7.64 -7.55
CA VAL A 148 -3.87 8.05 -7.35
C VAL A 148 -2.96 7.20 -8.20
N ASP A 149 -2.01 7.82 -8.90
CA ASP A 149 -0.94 7.11 -9.61
C ASP A 149 0.15 6.66 -8.61
N PRO A 150 0.27 5.35 -8.33
CA PRO A 150 1.23 4.84 -7.36
C PRO A 150 2.69 4.96 -7.83
N PHE A 151 2.92 4.98 -9.14
CA PHE A 151 4.27 5.11 -9.71
C PHE A 151 4.77 6.54 -9.59
N HIS A 152 3.95 7.52 -9.97
CA HIS A 152 4.26 8.94 -9.79
C HIS A 152 4.42 9.29 -8.31
N LEU A 153 3.54 8.80 -7.45
CA LEU A 153 3.62 9.02 -6.01
C LEU A 153 4.95 8.50 -5.42
N THR A 154 5.35 7.27 -5.79
CA THR A 154 6.61 6.69 -5.32
C THR A 154 7.80 7.47 -5.85
N THR A 155 7.81 7.78 -7.15
CA THR A 155 8.89 8.52 -7.81
C THR A 155 9.04 9.93 -7.22
N ALA A 156 7.94 10.63 -6.96
CA ALA A 156 7.97 11.94 -6.32
C ALA A 156 8.63 11.90 -4.94
N ASN A 157 8.30 10.89 -4.11
CA ASN A 157 8.95 10.71 -2.81
C ASN A 157 10.45 10.40 -2.95
N ILE A 158 10.86 9.56 -3.92
CA ILE A 158 12.27 9.26 -4.20
C ILE A 158 13.04 10.51 -4.64
N LEU A 159 12.47 11.30 -5.55
CA LEU A 159 13.11 12.54 -6.03
C LEU A 159 13.25 13.56 -4.90
N ASP A 160 12.24 13.67 -4.05
CA ASP A 160 12.29 14.59 -2.91
C ASP A 160 13.29 14.11 -1.84
N ALA A 161 13.34 12.82 -1.55
CA ALA A 161 14.38 12.23 -0.69
C ALA A 161 15.80 12.56 -1.19
N ARG A 162 16.04 12.41 -2.50
CA ARG A 162 17.32 12.79 -3.13
C ARG A 162 17.64 14.28 -2.96
N ARG A 163 16.65 15.16 -3.13
CA ARG A 163 16.82 16.61 -2.92
C ARG A 163 17.25 16.94 -1.50
N HIS A 164 16.83 16.13 -0.53
CA HIS A 164 17.21 16.25 0.87
C HIS A 164 18.46 15.42 1.24
N GLY A 165 19.20 14.90 0.24
CA GLY A 165 20.50 14.27 0.43
C GLY A 165 20.49 12.74 0.58
N ALA A 166 19.36 12.06 0.40
CA ALA A 166 19.34 10.61 0.39
C ALA A 166 20.05 10.02 -0.83
N ASP A 167 20.87 9.00 -0.61
CA ASP A 167 21.39 8.14 -1.66
C ASP A 167 20.38 7.02 -1.98
N ILE A 168 20.15 6.75 -3.26
CA ILE A 168 19.16 5.78 -3.73
C ILE A 168 19.80 4.84 -4.74
N LEU A 169 19.73 3.54 -4.48
CA LEU A 169 20.27 2.51 -5.34
C LEU A 169 19.19 1.49 -5.73
N THR A 170 18.98 1.34 -7.03
CA THR A 170 18.15 0.26 -7.62
C THR A 170 19.04 -0.89 -8.05
N TYR A 171 18.44 -2.07 -8.27
CA TYR A 171 19.11 -3.31 -8.64
C TYR A 171 20.20 -3.74 -7.66
N GLN A 172 20.00 -3.39 -6.38
CA GLN A 172 20.84 -3.79 -5.24
C GLN A 172 20.03 -4.67 -4.29
N GLN A 173 20.22 -5.95 -4.36
CA GLN A 173 19.56 -6.92 -3.49
C GLN A 173 20.30 -7.05 -2.17
N VAL A 174 19.60 -6.91 -1.06
CA VAL A 174 20.14 -7.32 0.24
C VAL A 174 20.21 -8.85 0.29
N VAL A 175 21.42 -9.39 0.47
CA VAL A 175 21.71 -10.83 0.54
C VAL A 175 22.20 -11.25 1.90
N GLY A 176 22.40 -10.32 2.83
CA GLY A 176 22.77 -10.59 4.22
C GLY A 176 22.67 -9.34 5.08
N LEU A 177 22.58 -9.54 6.39
CA LEU A 177 22.73 -8.49 7.40
C LEU A 177 24.14 -8.58 8.01
N VAL A 178 24.78 -7.45 8.26
CA VAL A 178 26.04 -7.37 8.99
C VAL A 178 25.72 -7.38 10.48
N LEU A 179 26.04 -8.48 11.13
CA LEU A 179 25.71 -8.73 12.54
C LEU A 179 26.95 -8.65 13.42
N ASN A 180 26.85 -7.92 14.51
CA ASN A 180 27.89 -7.82 15.53
C ASN A 180 27.26 -7.76 16.93
N ASN A 181 27.61 -8.71 17.81
CA ASN A 181 27.19 -8.73 19.23
C ASN A 181 25.69 -8.46 19.46
N GLY A 182 24.78 -9.11 18.69
CA GLY A 182 23.33 -8.93 18.83
C GLY A 182 22.81 -7.63 18.23
N ARG A 183 23.58 -7.01 17.32
CA ARG A 183 23.21 -5.77 16.63
C ARG A 183 23.38 -5.93 15.12
N VAL A 184 22.45 -5.33 14.38
CA VAL A 184 22.60 -5.10 12.94
C VAL A 184 23.35 -3.79 12.74
N GLU A 185 24.51 -3.85 12.06
CA GLU A 185 25.40 -2.70 11.81
C GLU A 185 25.52 -2.38 10.31
N GLY A 186 24.73 -3.04 9.47
CA GLY A 186 24.74 -2.81 8.03
C GLY A 186 24.09 -3.94 7.24
N VAL A 187 24.27 -3.88 5.94
CA VAL A 187 23.73 -4.84 4.98
C VAL A 187 24.79 -5.26 3.97
N ARG A 188 24.72 -6.49 3.51
CA ARG A 188 25.45 -7.00 2.38
C ARG A 188 24.57 -6.93 1.15
N LEU A 189 25.01 -6.18 0.15
CA LEU A 189 24.33 -5.92 -1.10
C LEU A 189 24.93 -6.72 -2.24
N ARG A 190 24.10 -7.24 -3.12
CA ARG A 190 24.50 -7.83 -4.40
C ARG A 190 23.89 -7.02 -5.54
N ASN A 191 24.73 -6.56 -6.46
CA ASN A 191 24.28 -5.92 -7.68
C ASN A 191 23.67 -6.97 -8.62
N ASN A 192 22.40 -6.83 -8.96
CA ASN A 192 21.68 -7.82 -9.78
C ASN A 192 22.08 -7.80 -11.27
N HIS A 193 22.86 -6.81 -11.73
CA HIS A 193 23.38 -6.77 -13.09
C HIS A 193 24.78 -7.37 -13.19
N THR A 194 25.64 -7.08 -12.20
CA THR A 194 27.06 -7.49 -12.25
C THR A 194 27.38 -8.71 -11.38
N GLY A 195 26.52 -9.01 -10.39
CA GLY A 195 26.78 -10.04 -9.38
C GLY A 195 27.76 -9.60 -8.27
N GLU A 196 28.31 -8.40 -8.35
CA GLU A 196 29.27 -7.87 -7.36
C GLU A 196 28.60 -7.68 -6.00
N GLU A 197 29.27 -8.10 -4.94
CA GLU A 197 28.82 -7.95 -3.56
C GLU A 197 29.64 -6.90 -2.81
N ASN A 198 28.95 -6.10 -2.00
CA ASN A 198 29.54 -5.04 -1.19
C ASN A 198 28.85 -5.01 0.20
N GLU A 199 29.61 -4.63 1.24
CA GLU A 199 29.04 -4.32 2.55
C GLU A 199 28.88 -2.80 2.70
N VAL A 200 27.75 -2.38 3.29
CA VAL A 200 27.46 -0.99 3.62
C VAL A 200 27.02 -0.90 5.07
N HIS A 201 27.64 0.00 5.81
CA HIS A 201 27.40 0.16 7.24
C HIS A 201 26.42 1.27 7.56
N CYS A 202 25.65 1.06 8.65
CA CYS A 202 24.71 2.04 9.19
C CYS A 202 24.48 1.81 10.68
N ARG A 203 23.81 2.78 11.30
CA ARG A 203 23.39 2.66 12.70
C ARG A 203 22.06 1.91 12.86
N ILE A 204 21.16 2.05 11.87
CA ILE A 204 19.84 1.41 11.86
C ILE A 204 19.49 0.93 10.44
N VAL A 205 18.97 -0.28 10.34
CA VAL A 205 18.32 -0.82 9.13
C VAL A 205 16.80 -0.74 9.32
N ILE A 206 16.09 -0.12 8.37
CA ILE A 206 14.62 -0.15 8.28
C ILE A 206 14.23 -1.10 7.15
N ASN A 207 13.65 -2.23 7.53
CA ASN A 207 13.08 -3.20 6.60
C ASN A 207 11.68 -2.74 6.17
N ALA A 208 11.58 -2.19 4.96
CA ALA A 208 10.34 -1.79 4.28
C ALA A 208 10.08 -2.65 3.02
N ALA A 209 10.60 -3.89 2.99
CA ALA A 209 10.56 -4.79 1.84
C ALA A 209 9.19 -5.45 1.58
N GLY A 210 8.10 -4.94 2.20
CA GLY A 210 6.75 -5.45 2.00
C GLY A 210 6.65 -6.94 2.31
N ILE A 211 6.14 -7.74 1.36
CA ILE A 211 5.98 -9.19 1.57
C ILE A 211 7.31 -9.93 1.72
N TRP A 212 8.39 -9.42 1.12
CA TRP A 212 9.74 -9.98 1.27
C TRP A 212 10.42 -9.58 2.59
N GLY A 213 9.76 -8.78 3.44
CA GLY A 213 10.27 -8.38 4.75
C GLY A 213 10.57 -9.57 5.68
N HIS A 214 9.85 -10.68 5.52
CA HIS A 214 10.14 -11.94 6.21
C HIS A 214 11.53 -12.50 5.87
N ASP A 215 11.93 -12.45 4.60
CA ASP A 215 13.23 -12.95 4.15
C ASP A 215 14.38 -12.11 4.73
N ILE A 216 14.17 -10.81 4.88
CA ILE A 216 15.18 -9.91 5.49
C ILE A 216 15.40 -10.27 6.95
N VAL A 217 14.36 -10.41 7.75
CA VAL A 217 14.54 -10.72 9.19
C VAL A 217 15.06 -12.14 9.42
N LYS A 218 14.73 -13.06 8.52
CA LYS A 218 15.24 -14.43 8.54
C LYS A 218 16.77 -14.50 8.42
N MET A 219 17.42 -13.50 7.80
CA MET A 219 18.88 -13.39 7.72
C MET A 219 19.54 -13.20 9.11
N ALA A 220 18.76 -12.83 10.12
CA ALA A 220 19.18 -12.72 11.52
C ALA A 220 18.46 -13.73 12.44
N ASP A 221 17.95 -14.82 11.90
CA ASP A 221 17.19 -15.87 12.62
C ASP A 221 15.93 -15.37 13.34
N VAL A 222 15.40 -14.23 12.92
CA VAL A 222 14.16 -13.64 13.45
C VAL A 222 12.96 -14.04 12.58
N LYS A 223 11.79 -14.17 13.19
CA LYS A 223 10.54 -14.53 12.50
C LYS A 223 9.49 -13.43 12.63
N ILE A 224 8.78 -13.16 11.52
CA ILE A 224 7.56 -12.35 11.47
C ILE A 224 6.44 -13.24 10.92
N ASN A 225 5.29 -13.23 11.60
CA ASN A 225 4.11 -13.99 11.16
C ASN A 225 3.39 -13.23 10.03
N MET A 226 3.88 -13.36 8.80
CA MET A 226 3.28 -12.76 7.62
C MET A 226 2.38 -13.75 6.90
N PHE A 227 1.27 -13.25 6.37
CA PHE A 227 0.26 -14.04 5.64
C PHE A 227 0.09 -13.45 4.23
N PRO A 228 0.74 -14.02 3.21
CA PRO A 228 0.62 -13.53 1.86
C PRO A 228 -0.83 -13.68 1.34
N ALA A 229 -1.45 -12.56 0.97
CA ALA A 229 -2.77 -12.54 0.36
C ALA A 229 -2.69 -11.96 -1.06
N LYS A 230 -2.87 -12.83 -2.06
CA LYS A 230 -2.92 -12.45 -3.47
C LYS A 230 -4.19 -11.67 -3.76
N GLY A 231 -4.08 -10.60 -4.55
CA GLY A 231 -5.20 -9.88 -5.12
C GLY A 231 -5.01 -9.73 -6.61
N THR A 232 -5.93 -10.26 -7.40
CA THR A 232 -5.94 -10.18 -8.86
C THR A 232 -6.76 -8.97 -9.32
N LEU A 233 -6.30 -8.32 -10.38
CA LEU A 233 -6.89 -7.11 -10.95
C LEU A 233 -6.93 -7.22 -12.48
N LEU A 234 -7.90 -6.53 -13.10
CA LEU A 234 -7.99 -6.38 -14.56
C LEU A 234 -7.92 -4.91 -14.95
N ILE A 235 -7.16 -4.62 -16.00
CA ILE A 235 -7.13 -3.32 -16.67
C ILE A 235 -7.97 -3.42 -17.95
N PHE A 236 -8.94 -2.51 -18.09
CA PHE A 236 -9.78 -2.39 -19.28
C PHE A 236 -9.25 -1.33 -20.23
N GLY A 237 -9.51 -1.52 -21.53
CA GLY A 237 -8.88 -0.79 -22.64
C GLY A 237 -9.27 0.66 -22.82
N HIS A 238 -10.20 1.17 -22.03
CA HIS A 238 -10.49 2.58 -21.93
C HIS A 238 -11.21 2.90 -20.61
N ARG A 239 -11.21 4.15 -20.24
CA ARG A 239 -11.84 4.67 -19.05
C ARG A 239 -13.36 4.66 -19.25
N VAL A 240 -14.08 3.78 -18.55
CA VAL A 240 -15.54 3.69 -18.64
C VAL A 240 -16.24 4.51 -17.57
N ASN A 241 -15.59 4.82 -16.46
CA ASN A 241 -16.13 5.56 -15.31
C ASN A 241 -15.28 6.79 -14.98
N ASN A 242 -15.93 7.82 -14.41
CA ASN A 242 -15.27 9.05 -13.97
C ASN A 242 -15.09 9.10 -12.46
N MET A 243 -15.93 8.41 -11.72
CA MET A 243 -15.87 8.28 -10.26
C MET A 243 -15.42 6.87 -9.88
N VAL A 244 -14.83 6.71 -8.70
CA VAL A 244 -14.64 5.37 -8.14
C VAL A 244 -16.00 4.76 -7.85
N ILE A 245 -16.26 3.52 -8.29
CA ILE A 245 -17.53 2.83 -8.02
C ILE A 245 -17.26 1.64 -7.11
N ASN A 246 -17.99 1.59 -5.97
CA ASN A 246 -17.95 0.52 -4.98
C ASN A 246 -19.36 -0.05 -4.76
N ARG A 247 -19.44 -1.29 -4.21
CA ARG A 247 -20.70 -1.85 -3.69
C ARG A 247 -20.94 -1.41 -2.25
N CYS A 248 -22.15 -0.94 -1.95
CA CYS A 248 -22.60 -0.60 -0.59
C CYS A 248 -23.08 -1.86 0.16
N ARG A 249 -22.13 -2.70 0.54
CA ARG A 249 -22.35 -3.96 1.27
C ARG A 249 -21.11 -4.33 2.09
N LYS A 250 -21.18 -5.40 2.87
CA LYS A 250 -19.96 -5.96 3.49
C LYS A 250 -18.91 -6.23 2.41
N PRO A 251 -17.63 -5.83 2.62
CA PRO A 251 -16.57 -5.97 1.63
C PRO A 251 -16.42 -7.40 1.09
N ALA A 252 -16.47 -7.54 -0.23
CA ALA A 252 -16.29 -8.81 -0.95
C ALA A 252 -15.26 -8.66 -2.08
N ASN A 253 -15.04 -9.74 -2.85
CA ASN A 253 -14.16 -9.71 -4.02
C ASN A 253 -14.75 -8.84 -5.14
N ALA A 254 -13.88 -8.20 -5.92
CA ALA A 254 -14.23 -7.42 -7.12
C ALA A 254 -15.24 -6.26 -6.91
N ASP A 255 -15.27 -5.67 -5.73
CA ASP A 255 -16.23 -4.63 -5.37
C ASP A 255 -15.83 -3.21 -5.79
N ILE A 256 -14.66 -3.01 -6.40
CA ILE A 256 -14.09 -1.67 -6.63
C ILE A 256 -13.68 -1.51 -8.08
N LEU A 257 -14.25 -0.51 -8.77
CA LEU A 257 -13.85 -0.06 -10.09
C LEU A 257 -13.24 1.34 -9.98
N VAL A 258 -11.98 1.49 -10.33
CA VAL A 258 -11.22 2.74 -10.20
C VAL A 258 -10.93 3.30 -11.60
N PRO A 259 -11.24 4.58 -11.87
CA PRO A 259 -10.81 5.24 -13.10
C PRO A 259 -9.33 5.60 -13.00
N ASP A 260 -8.64 5.53 -14.12
CA ASP A 260 -7.28 6.02 -14.32
C ASP A 260 -7.24 6.80 -15.65
N ASP A 261 -6.16 7.50 -15.96
CA ASP A 261 -6.05 8.43 -17.10
C ASP A 261 -6.88 8.02 -18.34
N ALA A 262 -6.52 6.91 -18.98
CA ALA A 262 -7.14 6.41 -20.20
C ALA A 262 -7.79 5.02 -20.06
N VAL A 263 -7.74 4.44 -18.87
CA VAL A 263 -8.19 3.07 -18.59
C VAL A 263 -9.06 3.04 -17.34
N CYS A 264 -9.58 1.88 -16.98
CA CYS A 264 -10.10 1.64 -15.65
C CYS A 264 -9.62 0.29 -15.12
N VAL A 265 -9.58 0.16 -13.80
CA VAL A 265 -9.08 -1.02 -13.11
C VAL A 265 -10.13 -1.57 -12.18
N ILE A 266 -10.49 -2.86 -12.35
CA ILE A 266 -11.31 -3.56 -11.39
C ILE A 266 -10.47 -4.46 -10.50
N GLY A 267 -10.82 -4.52 -9.22
CA GLY A 267 -10.18 -5.41 -8.25
C GLY A 267 -10.79 -5.31 -6.86
N THR A 268 -10.39 -6.17 -6.00
CA THR A 268 -9.43 -7.27 -6.15
C THR A 268 -10.05 -8.56 -5.64
N THR A 269 -9.51 -9.70 -6.04
CA THR A 269 -9.71 -10.95 -5.29
C THR A 269 -8.92 -10.92 -3.98
N SER A 270 -9.12 -11.91 -3.11
CA SER A 270 -8.35 -12.04 -1.87
C SER A 270 -8.15 -13.52 -1.52
N ASP A 271 -7.06 -14.10 -2.01
CA ASP A 271 -6.73 -15.50 -1.87
C ASP A 271 -5.43 -15.67 -1.09
N ARG A 272 -5.39 -16.61 -0.14
CA ARG A 272 -4.14 -16.96 0.54
C ARG A 272 -3.23 -17.71 -0.45
N VAL A 273 -1.95 -17.33 -0.46
CA VAL A 273 -0.93 -18.01 -1.26
C VAL A 273 0.25 -18.44 -0.39
N SER A 274 0.97 -19.45 -0.85
CA SER A 274 2.19 -19.88 -0.18
C SER A 274 3.34 -18.91 -0.46
N TYR A 275 4.27 -18.80 0.48
CA TYR A 275 5.42 -17.89 0.40
C TYR A 275 6.33 -18.19 -0.80
N ASP A 276 6.49 -19.46 -1.15
CA ASP A 276 7.28 -19.92 -2.29
C ASP A 276 6.70 -19.52 -3.67
N THR A 277 5.45 -19.05 -3.71
CA THR A 277 4.77 -18.64 -4.94
C THR A 277 4.72 -17.12 -5.16
N ILE A 278 5.14 -16.31 -4.18
CA ILE A 278 4.98 -14.84 -4.23
C ILE A 278 5.72 -14.17 -5.39
N ASP A 279 6.85 -14.73 -5.82
CA ASP A 279 7.64 -14.22 -6.94
C ASP A 279 7.11 -14.69 -8.30
N ASN A 280 6.22 -15.70 -8.33
CA ASN A 280 5.68 -16.28 -9.57
C ASN A 280 4.16 -16.53 -9.45
N LEU A 281 3.41 -15.46 -9.23
CA LEU A 281 1.95 -15.51 -9.09
C LEU A 281 1.29 -15.93 -10.40
N LYS A 282 0.44 -16.95 -10.32
CA LYS A 282 -0.44 -17.35 -11.43
C LYS A 282 -1.83 -16.74 -11.22
N ILE A 283 -2.40 -16.24 -12.31
CA ILE A 283 -3.79 -15.77 -12.36
C ILE A 283 -4.61 -16.89 -12.97
N THR A 284 -5.72 -17.25 -12.33
CA THR A 284 -6.60 -18.30 -12.82
C THR A 284 -7.77 -17.73 -13.63
N GLN A 285 -8.39 -18.55 -14.47
CA GLN A 285 -9.57 -18.13 -15.22
C GLN A 285 -10.74 -17.78 -14.27
N GLU A 286 -10.89 -18.51 -13.19
CA GLU A 286 -11.94 -18.29 -12.18
C GLU A 286 -11.82 -16.90 -11.52
N GLU A 287 -10.61 -16.45 -11.25
CA GLU A 287 -10.37 -15.08 -10.72
C GLU A 287 -10.78 -14.03 -11.74
N VAL A 288 -10.44 -14.23 -13.02
CA VAL A 288 -10.81 -13.33 -14.11
C VAL A 288 -12.33 -13.28 -14.26
N ASP A 289 -12.98 -14.43 -14.27
CA ASP A 289 -14.44 -14.55 -14.42
C ASP A 289 -15.19 -13.84 -13.27
N VAL A 290 -14.72 -13.99 -12.03
CA VAL A 290 -15.28 -13.26 -10.87
C VAL A 290 -15.15 -11.75 -11.04
N LEU A 291 -13.97 -11.27 -11.47
CA LEU A 291 -13.71 -9.84 -11.67
C LEU A 291 -14.60 -9.25 -12.78
N ILE A 292 -14.78 -9.97 -13.88
CA ILE A 292 -15.68 -9.55 -14.97
C ILE A 292 -17.12 -9.51 -14.47
N LYS A 293 -17.61 -10.60 -13.87
CA LYS A 293 -18.99 -10.73 -13.42
C LYS A 293 -19.40 -9.67 -12.39
N GLU A 294 -18.55 -9.39 -11.41
CA GLU A 294 -18.84 -8.36 -10.41
C GLU A 294 -18.60 -6.94 -10.97
N GLY A 295 -17.65 -6.79 -11.91
CA GLY A 295 -17.42 -5.54 -12.62
C GLY A 295 -18.62 -5.10 -13.46
N GLU A 296 -19.24 -6.02 -14.18
CA GLU A 296 -20.47 -5.77 -14.95
C GLU A 296 -21.63 -5.27 -14.06
N LYS A 297 -21.66 -5.70 -12.80
CA LYS A 297 -22.64 -5.19 -11.82
C LYS A 297 -22.36 -3.75 -11.41
N LEU A 298 -21.10 -3.30 -11.42
CA LEU A 298 -20.75 -1.92 -11.14
C LEU A 298 -21.03 -1.02 -12.35
N ALA A 299 -20.52 -1.44 -13.51
CA ALA A 299 -20.67 -0.73 -14.79
C ALA A 299 -20.90 -1.74 -15.92
N PRO A 300 -22.13 -1.89 -16.44
CA PRO A 300 -22.47 -2.91 -17.45
C PRO A 300 -21.66 -2.85 -18.75
N SER A 301 -21.14 -1.67 -19.10
CA SER A 301 -20.26 -1.49 -20.26
C SER A 301 -18.95 -2.31 -20.19
N LEU A 302 -18.56 -2.76 -19.02
CA LEU A 302 -17.39 -3.65 -18.86
C LEU A 302 -17.57 -4.99 -19.57
N ALA A 303 -18.80 -5.50 -19.74
CA ALA A 303 -19.11 -6.71 -20.48
C ALA A 303 -18.55 -6.74 -21.93
N THR A 304 -18.48 -5.56 -22.54
CA THR A 304 -18.02 -5.40 -23.94
C THR A 304 -16.68 -4.66 -24.05
N THR A 305 -16.12 -4.20 -22.92
CA THR A 305 -14.85 -3.49 -22.92
C THR A 305 -13.68 -4.46 -22.95
N ARG A 306 -12.74 -4.23 -23.87
CA ARG A 306 -11.56 -5.08 -24.02
C ARG A 306 -10.70 -5.07 -22.75
N ILE A 307 -10.34 -6.24 -22.25
CA ILE A 307 -9.32 -6.40 -21.21
C ILE A 307 -7.94 -6.28 -21.85
N LEU A 308 -7.11 -5.37 -21.34
CA LEU A 308 -5.73 -5.19 -21.76
C LEU A 308 -4.78 -6.10 -21.00
N ARG A 309 -5.00 -6.24 -19.70
CA ARG A 309 -4.09 -6.96 -18.81
C ARG A 309 -4.79 -7.50 -17.57
N ALA A 310 -4.41 -8.71 -17.18
CA ALA A 310 -4.60 -9.22 -15.83
C ALA A 310 -3.26 -9.19 -15.09
N TYR A 311 -3.27 -8.79 -13.82
CA TYR A 311 -2.08 -8.82 -12.96
C TYR A 311 -2.48 -9.09 -11.52
N ALA A 312 -1.50 -9.47 -10.69
CA ALA A 312 -1.74 -9.75 -9.28
C ALA A 312 -0.63 -9.16 -8.41
N GLY A 313 -1.03 -8.72 -7.22
CA GLY A 313 -0.12 -8.30 -6.15
C GLY A 313 -0.32 -9.14 -4.90
N VAL A 314 0.65 -9.10 -3.98
CA VAL A 314 0.55 -9.77 -2.68
C VAL A 314 0.53 -8.73 -1.57
N ARG A 315 -0.51 -8.77 -0.76
CA ARG A 315 -0.62 -7.94 0.45
C ARG A 315 0.25 -8.54 1.55
N PRO A 316 1.11 -7.76 2.20
CA PRO A 316 1.88 -8.19 3.36
C PRO A 316 1.02 -8.11 4.62
N LEU A 317 0.07 -9.03 4.79
CA LEU A 317 -0.74 -9.09 6.01
C LEU A 317 0.09 -9.69 7.13
N VAL A 318 0.02 -9.10 8.31
CA VAL A 318 0.76 -9.57 9.51
C VAL A 318 -0.24 -9.84 10.62
N ALA A 319 -0.18 -11.03 11.21
CA ALA A 319 -0.90 -11.32 12.43
C ALA A 319 -0.18 -10.72 13.64
N ALA A 320 -0.95 -10.38 14.67
CA ALA A 320 -0.38 -10.09 15.98
C ALA A 320 0.42 -11.29 16.49
N ASP A 321 1.48 -11.05 17.25
CA ASP A 321 2.36 -12.13 17.75
C ASP A 321 1.64 -13.19 18.62
N ASN A 322 0.48 -12.82 19.17
CA ASN A 322 -0.37 -13.71 19.97
C ASN A 322 -1.45 -14.46 19.13
N ASP A 323 -1.53 -14.24 17.80
CA ASP A 323 -2.44 -14.96 16.90
C ASP A 323 -1.70 -15.68 15.76
N PRO A 324 -1.01 -16.80 16.03
CA PRO A 324 -0.33 -17.57 14.99
C PRO A 324 -1.30 -18.19 13.95
N SER A 325 -2.62 -18.20 14.23
CA SER A 325 -3.62 -18.72 13.30
C SER A 325 -3.99 -17.71 12.19
N GLY A 326 -3.62 -16.43 12.36
CA GLY A 326 -3.97 -15.34 11.43
C GLY A 326 -5.48 -15.08 11.32
N ARG A 327 -6.25 -15.45 12.33
CA ARG A 327 -7.72 -15.23 12.31
C ARG A 327 -8.09 -13.77 12.52
N SER A 328 -7.26 -13.01 13.27
CA SER A 328 -7.42 -11.57 13.51
C SER A 328 -6.34 -10.76 12.76
N ILE A 329 -6.22 -10.94 11.44
CA ILE A 329 -5.23 -10.23 10.64
C ILE A 329 -5.64 -8.76 10.53
N SER A 330 -4.92 -7.88 11.24
CA SER A 330 -5.09 -6.44 11.11
C SER A 330 -4.58 -5.96 9.74
N ARG A 331 -5.28 -4.95 9.18
CA ARG A 331 -4.80 -4.15 8.05
C ARG A 331 -4.18 -2.83 8.52
N GLY A 332 -3.94 -2.70 9.82
CA GLY A 332 -3.27 -1.57 10.44
C GLY A 332 -1.77 -1.51 10.12
N ILE A 333 -1.15 -0.42 10.55
CA ILE A 333 0.29 -0.21 10.43
C ILE A 333 1.00 -1.01 11.52
N ILE A 334 2.04 -1.75 11.12
CA ILE A 334 2.85 -2.55 12.05
C ILE A 334 4.30 -2.09 11.95
N CYS A 335 4.82 -1.53 13.04
CA CYS A 335 6.21 -1.15 13.20
C CYS A 335 6.84 -2.00 14.31
N LEU A 336 7.75 -2.89 13.95
CA LEU A 336 8.42 -3.81 14.87
C LEU A 336 9.78 -3.28 15.27
N ASP A 337 9.96 -3.05 16.57
CA ASP A 337 11.24 -2.78 17.20
C ASP A 337 11.88 -4.12 17.59
N HIS A 338 12.81 -4.64 16.77
CA HIS A 338 13.43 -5.92 16.98
C HIS A 338 14.35 -5.99 18.21
N GLU A 339 14.85 -4.83 18.68
CA GLU A 339 15.59 -4.80 19.93
C GLU A 339 14.72 -5.16 21.13
N LYS A 340 13.51 -4.59 21.20
CA LYS A 340 12.56 -4.88 22.27
C LYS A 340 11.91 -6.26 22.15
N ARG A 341 11.62 -6.65 20.90
CA ARG A 341 10.86 -7.86 20.60
C ARG A 341 11.73 -9.12 20.59
N ASP A 342 12.93 -9.03 20.01
CA ASP A 342 13.77 -10.18 19.66
C ASP A 342 15.18 -10.09 20.28
N GLY A 343 15.53 -9.00 20.98
CA GLY A 343 16.87 -8.75 21.49
C GLY A 343 17.89 -8.37 20.41
N LEU A 344 17.44 -8.00 19.20
CA LEU A 344 18.28 -7.66 18.06
C LEU A 344 18.26 -6.16 17.81
N ALA A 345 19.29 -5.45 18.29
CA ALA A 345 19.41 -4.00 18.10
C ALA A 345 19.70 -3.62 16.63
N GLY A 346 19.40 -2.37 16.25
CA GLY A 346 19.72 -1.82 14.93
C GLY A 346 18.79 -2.26 13.79
N LEU A 347 17.72 -3.00 14.05
CA LEU A 347 16.73 -3.40 13.05
C LEU A 347 15.33 -2.97 13.44
N ILE A 348 14.63 -2.35 12.47
CA ILE A 348 13.22 -1.99 12.54
C ILE A 348 12.53 -2.60 11.32
N THR A 349 11.32 -3.15 11.47
CA THR A 349 10.48 -3.55 10.34
C THR A 349 9.20 -2.74 10.31
N ILE A 350 8.89 -2.13 9.16
CA ILE A 350 7.63 -1.43 8.90
C ILE A 350 6.87 -2.17 7.80
N THR A 351 5.63 -2.57 8.08
CA THR A 351 4.82 -3.37 7.17
C THR A 351 3.32 -3.20 7.45
N GLY A 352 2.46 -3.90 6.73
CA GLY A 352 1.00 -3.72 6.83
C GLY A 352 0.55 -2.43 6.16
N GLY A 353 -0.45 -1.79 6.74
CA GLY A 353 -1.02 -0.54 6.24
C GLY A 353 -1.63 -0.66 4.84
N LYS A 354 -1.83 0.49 4.22
CA LYS A 354 -2.37 0.64 2.87
C LYS A 354 -1.47 1.59 2.08
N MET A 355 -1.54 1.57 0.75
CA MET A 355 -0.73 2.46 -0.08
C MET A 355 -0.84 3.93 0.39
N MET A 356 -2.05 4.40 0.63
CA MET A 356 -2.29 5.78 1.02
C MET A 356 -1.86 6.13 2.45
N THR A 357 -1.63 5.15 3.33
CA THR A 357 -1.10 5.39 4.68
C THR A 357 0.43 5.35 4.74
N TYR A 358 1.10 5.33 3.57
CA TYR A 358 2.56 5.24 3.49
C TYR A 358 3.29 6.36 4.24
N ARG A 359 2.72 7.58 4.21
CA ARG A 359 3.30 8.74 4.90
C ARG A 359 3.30 8.52 6.43
N LEU A 360 2.17 8.09 6.98
CA LEU A 360 2.07 7.75 8.40
C LEU A 360 2.99 6.57 8.77
N MET A 361 3.09 5.56 7.91
CA MET A 361 4.05 4.47 8.09
C MET A 361 5.49 4.99 8.13
N ALA A 362 5.83 5.91 7.25
CA ALA A 362 7.14 6.56 7.23
C ALA A 362 7.42 7.34 8.51
N GLU A 363 6.46 8.16 8.95
CA GLU A 363 6.53 8.91 10.22
C GLU A 363 6.80 7.98 11.40
N VAL A 364 5.99 6.94 11.58
CA VAL A 364 6.14 5.97 12.68
C VAL A 364 7.51 5.28 12.67
N ALA A 365 7.98 4.84 11.49
CA ALA A 365 9.29 4.18 11.38
C ALA A 365 10.45 5.15 11.65
N THR A 366 10.35 6.39 11.15
CA THR A 366 11.38 7.41 11.34
C THR A 366 11.40 7.93 12.77
N ASP A 367 10.25 8.10 13.43
CA ASP A 367 10.18 8.46 14.85
C ASP A 367 10.92 7.44 15.71
N LEU A 368 10.69 6.15 15.45
CA LEU A 368 11.40 5.08 16.15
C LEU A 368 12.91 5.11 15.87
N ALA A 369 13.31 5.34 14.62
CA ALA A 369 14.72 5.46 14.25
C ALA A 369 15.38 6.67 14.93
N CYS A 370 14.76 7.85 14.88
CA CYS A 370 15.26 9.06 15.55
C CYS A 370 15.42 8.84 17.07
N LYS A 371 14.43 8.22 17.70
CA LYS A 371 14.51 7.88 19.13
C LYS A 371 15.70 6.96 19.46
N LYS A 372 15.96 5.95 18.61
CA LYS A 372 17.10 5.03 18.82
C LYS A 372 18.46 5.68 18.53
N LEU A 373 18.46 6.74 17.76
CA LEU A 373 19.66 7.50 17.38
C LEU A 373 19.95 8.69 18.32
N ASP A 374 19.06 8.96 19.30
CA ASP A 374 19.10 10.17 20.13
C ASP A 374 19.05 11.47 19.32
N ILE A 375 18.21 11.49 18.27
CA ILE A 375 18.01 12.65 17.40
C ILE A 375 16.62 13.23 17.65
N GLU A 376 16.57 14.49 18.07
CA GLU A 376 15.33 15.24 18.21
C GLU A 376 14.96 15.88 16.86
N ALA A 377 14.10 15.23 16.11
CA ALA A 377 13.58 15.74 14.84
C ALA A 377 12.12 15.26 14.63
N VAL A 378 11.24 16.21 14.30
CA VAL A 378 9.82 15.93 14.05
C VAL A 378 9.55 15.72 12.57
N CYS A 379 8.49 14.95 12.26
CA CYS A 379 8.02 14.74 10.89
C CYS A 379 7.64 16.07 10.23
N GLN A 380 8.08 16.25 8.99
CA GLN A 380 7.83 17.42 8.15
C GLN A 380 7.03 17.09 6.88
N THR A 381 6.59 15.83 6.73
CA THR A 381 5.90 15.36 5.53
C THR A 381 4.38 15.49 5.61
#